data_6f3441abf36de48f692d51816dfc5c52
#
_entry.id   6f3441abf36de48f692d51816dfc5c52
#
_cell.length_a   1.000
_cell.length_b   1.000
_cell.length_c   1.000
_cell.angle_alpha   90.00
_cell.angle_beta   90.00
_cell.angle_gamma   90.00
#
_symmetry.space_group_name_H-M   'P 1'
#
loop_
_entity.id
_entity.type
_entity.pdbx_description
1 polymer ?
#
loop_
_entity_poly.entity_id
_entity_poly.type
_entity_poly.pdbx_seq_one_letter_code
_entity_poly.pdbx_strand_id
1 'polypeptide(L)'
;TLPTDLDPVWQIASIVAVAVNDQPIAAFALADTLKADSQKAIERLKADNINVYIMSGDNPNVVQYIADQLGIQHAQGNMSPRDKASAVKLLQENGNVVAMVGDGVNDAPALTAANVSFAMHDGADVAQHSASATLMQHSVNQLVDALLISRATLKNIKQNLFFAFIYNVLGI
;
A
#
# COMPACT_ATOMS: atom_id res chain seq x y z
N THR A 1 -14.83 -6.01 -32.52
CA THR A 1 -14.91 -4.79 -31.68
C THR A 1 -15.85 -5.09 -30.53
N LEU A 2 -15.42 -4.78 -29.31
CA LEU A 2 -16.26 -4.90 -28.13
C LEU A 2 -17.44 -3.92 -28.25
N PRO A 3 -18.63 -4.26 -27.74
CA PRO A 3 -19.77 -3.33 -27.70
C PRO A 3 -19.43 -2.05 -26.96
N THR A 4 -19.95 -0.92 -27.39
CA THR A 4 -19.70 0.40 -26.82
C THR A 4 -20.43 0.66 -25.50
N ASP A 5 -21.31 -0.25 -25.10
CA ASP A 5 -22.23 -0.12 -23.96
C ASP A 5 -21.84 -1.07 -22.79
N LEU A 6 -20.54 -1.36 -22.68
CA LEU A 6 -20.01 -2.23 -21.63
C LEU A 6 -19.82 -1.46 -20.31
N ASP A 7 -20.07 -2.19 -19.20
CA ASP A 7 -19.76 -1.72 -17.84
C ASP A 7 -18.32 -1.15 -17.80
N PRO A 8 -18.07 -0.02 -17.11
CA PRO A 8 -16.74 0.57 -16.93
C PRO A 8 -15.66 -0.42 -16.50
N VAL A 9 -16.03 -1.49 -15.80
CA VAL A 9 -15.14 -2.61 -15.41
C VAL A 9 -14.43 -3.22 -16.61
N TRP A 10 -15.04 -3.26 -17.80
CA TRP A 10 -14.39 -3.78 -18.99
C TRP A 10 -13.20 -2.96 -19.49
N GLN A 11 -13.13 -1.69 -19.11
CA GLN A 11 -12.01 -0.81 -19.49
C GLN A 11 -10.76 -1.04 -18.64
N ILE A 12 -10.94 -1.64 -17.45
CA ILE A 12 -9.88 -1.87 -16.46
C ILE A 12 -9.59 -3.35 -16.22
N ALA A 13 -10.47 -4.25 -16.69
CA ALA A 13 -10.35 -5.69 -16.52
C ALA A 13 -9.33 -6.32 -17.48
N SER A 14 -8.72 -7.41 -17.08
CA SER A 14 -8.04 -8.32 -18.00
C SER A 14 -9.07 -9.06 -18.83
N ILE A 15 -9.02 -8.91 -20.16
CA ILE A 15 -9.99 -9.52 -21.07
C ILE A 15 -9.42 -10.84 -21.57
N VAL A 16 -10.17 -11.93 -21.33
CA VAL A 16 -9.91 -13.25 -21.91
C VAL A 16 -10.95 -13.52 -22.97
N ALA A 17 -10.53 -13.65 -24.22
CA ALA A 17 -11.40 -14.01 -25.33
C ALA A 17 -11.28 -15.50 -25.65
N VAL A 18 -12.40 -16.15 -25.93
CA VAL A 18 -12.47 -17.54 -26.37
C VAL A 18 -12.95 -17.58 -27.79
N ALA A 19 -12.23 -18.31 -28.65
CA ALA A 19 -12.61 -18.54 -30.05
C ALA A 19 -12.60 -20.04 -30.34
N VAL A 20 -13.50 -20.48 -31.22
CA VAL A 20 -13.55 -21.83 -31.75
C VAL A 20 -13.53 -21.72 -33.27
N ASN A 21 -12.60 -22.43 -33.93
CA ASN A 21 -12.37 -22.34 -35.38
C ASN A 21 -12.26 -20.89 -35.88
N ASP A 22 -11.45 -20.07 -35.20
CA ASP A 22 -11.24 -18.65 -35.48
C ASP A 22 -12.49 -17.74 -35.34
N GLN A 23 -13.57 -18.30 -34.79
CA GLN A 23 -14.78 -17.52 -34.50
C GLN A 23 -14.81 -17.17 -33.00
N PRO A 24 -14.85 -15.88 -32.64
CA PRO A 24 -14.98 -15.47 -31.25
C PRO A 24 -16.38 -15.84 -30.72
N ILE A 25 -16.43 -16.60 -29.63
CA ILE A 25 -17.69 -17.09 -29.04
C ILE A 25 -17.98 -16.47 -27.67
N ALA A 26 -16.96 -16.04 -26.93
CA ALA A 26 -17.12 -15.43 -25.63
C ALA A 26 -15.94 -14.51 -25.27
N ALA A 27 -16.20 -13.53 -24.41
CA ALA A 27 -15.19 -12.75 -23.74
C ALA A 27 -15.52 -12.65 -22.24
N PHE A 28 -14.50 -12.74 -21.40
CA PHE A 28 -14.61 -12.62 -19.95
C PHE A 28 -13.75 -11.44 -19.49
N ALA A 29 -14.33 -10.61 -18.64
CA ALA A 29 -13.61 -9.54 -17.96
C ALA A 29 -13.23 -10.03 -16.54
N LEU A 30 -11.94 -10.11 -16.27
CA LEU A 30 -11.41 -10.49 -14.96
C LEU A 30 -10.89 -9.22 -14.28
N ALA A 31 -11.54 -8.84 -13.20
CA ALA A 31 -11.12 -7.69 -12.39
C ALA A 31 -11.04 -8.09 -10.92
N ASP A 32 -10.00 -7.63 -10.26
CA ASP A 32 -9.89 -7.78 -8.80
C ASP A 32 -10.87 -6.82 -8.11
N THR A 33 -11.45 -7.30 -7.01
CA THR A 33 -12.32 -6.49 -6.16
C THR A 33 -11.53 -5.91 -5.00
N LEU A 34 -11.80 -4.64 -4.69
CA LEU A 34 -11.26 -4.03 -3.49
C LEU A 34 -11.78 -4.76 -2.23
N LYS A 35 -10.88 -5.05 -1.30
CA LYS A 35 -11.26 -5.60 -0.01
C LYS A 35 -12.11 -4.58 0.75
N ALA A 36 -13.20 -5.03 1.36
CA ALA A 36 -14.16 -4.16 2.03
C ALA A 36 -13.56 -3.34 3.21
N ASP A 37 -12.45 -3.79 3.77
CA ASP A 37 -11.73 -3.14 4.85
C ASP A 37 -10.71 -2.09 4.37
N SER A 38 -10.32 -2.11 3.09
CA SER A 38 -9.32 -1.20 2.54
C SER A 38 -9.75 0.26 2.61
N GLN A 39 -11.00 0.56 2.27
CA GLN A 39 -11.52 1.93 2.33
C GLN A 39 -11.44 2.50 3.74
N LYS A 40 -11.89 1.74 4.74
CA LYS A 40 -11.84 2.16 6.15
C LYS A 40 -10.41 2.40 6.64
N ALA A 41 -9.47 1.54 6.22
CA ALA A 41 -8.07 1.70 6.56
C ALA A 41 -7.49 3.00 5.98
N ILE A 42 -7.79 3.29 4.71
CA ILE A 42 -7.34 4.53 4.05
C ILE A 42 -7.96 5.77 4.71
N GLU A 43 -9.25 5.73 5.04
CA GLU A 43 -9.91 6.83 5.77
C GLU A 43 -9.24 7.11 7.13
N ARG A 44 -8.88 6.05 7.88
CA ARG A 44 -8.17 6.19 9.16
C ARG A 44 -6.78 6.80 8.97
N LEU A 45 -6.01 6.37 7.96
CA LEU A 45 -4.70 6.95 7.66
C LEU A 45 -4.81 8.44 7.33
N LYS A 46 -5.80 8.82 6.52
CA LYS A 46 -6.05 10.23 6.17
C LYS A 46 -6.48 11.06 7.39
N ALA A 47 -7.33 10.51 8.26
CA ALA A 47 -7.73 11.18 9.51
C ALA A 47 -6.53 11.45 10.42
N ASP A 48 -5.48 10.63 10.33
CA ASP A 48 -4.20 10.80 11.02
C ASP A 48 -3.21 11.72 10.27
N ASN A 49 -3.66 12.45 9.24
CA ASN A 49 -2.85 13.31 8.36
C ASN A 49 -1.72 12.56 7.64
N ILE A 50 -1.93 11.29 7.30
CA ILE A 50 -1.00 10.50 6.51
C ILE A 50 -1.44 10.58 5.05
N ASN A 51 -0.54 11.08 4.19
CA ASN A 51 -0.73 11.08 2.75
C ASN A 51 -0.53 9.67 2.21
N VAL A 52 -1.52 9.17 1.48
CA VAL A 52 -1.49 7.82 0.91
C VAL A 52 -1.18 7.90 -0.58
N TYR A 53 -0.26 7.06 -1.03
CA TYR A 53 0.20 6.94 -2.42
C TYR A 53 -0.02 5.52 -2.92
N ILE A 54 -0.45 5.37 -4.17
CA ILE A 54 -0.45 4.09 -4.88
C ILE A 54 0.64 4.12 -5.94
N MET A 55 1.55 3.14 -5.88
CA MET A 55 2.65 2.95 -6.83
C MET A 55 2.59 1.50 -7.35
N SER A 56 2.08 1.31 -8.55
CA SER A 56 1.88 -0.03 -9.13
C SER A 56 2.57 -0.19 -10.47
N GLY A 57 2.96 -1.43 -10.81
CA GLY A 57 3.37 -1.82 -12.15
C GLY A 57 2.20 -1.99 -13.12
N ASP A 58 0.96 -1.96 -12.63
CA ASP A 58 -0.24 -2.16 -13.42
C ASP A 58 -0.54 -0.98 -14.34
N ASN A 59 -1.51 -1.21 -15.25
CA ASN A 59 -1.98 -0.18 -16.17
C ASN A 59 -2.46 1.07 -15.42
N PRO A 60 -2.05 2.29 -15.83
CA PRO A 60 -2.44 3.53 -15.16
C PRO A 60 -3.94 3.71 -14.99
N ASN A 61 -4.75 3.26 -15.95
CA ASN A 61 -6.22 3.37 -15.86
C ASN A 61 -6.79 2.51 -14.71
N VAL A 62 -6.23 1.30 -14.51
CA VAL A 62 -6.59 0.42 -13.41
C VAL A 62 -6.22 1.06 -12.08
N VAL A 63 -5.00 1.57 -12.00
CA VAL A 63 -4.47 2.22 -10.80
C VAL A 63 -5.29 3.47 -10.44
N GLN A 64 -5.63 4.28 -11.44
CA GLN A 64 -6.47 5.46 -11.23
C GLN A 64 -7.87 5.09 -10.76
N TYR A 65 -8.50 4.09 -11.38
CA TYR A 65 -9.82 3.61 -10.96
C TYR A 65 -9.82 3.17 -9.47
N ILE A 66 -8.81 2.41 -9.06
CA ILE A 66 -8.67 1.98 -7.66
C ILE A 66 -8.45 3.19 -6.73
N ALA A 67 -7.64 4.15 -7.15
CA ALA A 67 -7.38 5.36 -6.41
C ALA A 67 -8.66 6.19 -6.20
N ASP A 68 -9.47 6.32 -7.25
CA ASP A 68 -10.74 7.05 -7.19
C ASP A 68 -11.73 6.38 -6.23
N GLN A 69 -11.83 5.03 -6.26
CA GLN A 69 -12.65 4.26 -5.32
C GLN A 69 -12.23 4.43 -3.87
N LEU A 70 -10.92 4.55 -3.60
CA LEU A 70 -10.35 4.74 -2.27
C LEU A 70 -10.20 6.23 -1.89
N GLY A 71 -10.53 7.13 -2.82
CA GLY A 71 -10.35 8.57 -2.66
C GLY A 71 -8.87 8.97 -2.51
N ILE A 72 -7.92 8.21 -3.07
CA ILE A 72 -6.47 8.50 -3.01
C ILE A 72 -6.12 9.47 -4.15
N GLN A 73 -5.44 10.56 -3.82
CA GLN A 73 -5.10 11.61 -4.78
C GLN A 73 -3.81 11.32 -5.55
N HIS A 74 -2.92 10.52 -5.00
CA HIS A 74 -1.61 10.24 -5.57
C HIS A 74 -1.55 8.78 -6.00
N ALA A 75 -1.69 8.55 -7.31
CA ALA A 75 -1.68 7.22 -7.88
C ALA A 75 -0.85 7.21 -9.16
N GLN A 76 0.03 6.23 -9.31
CA GLN A 76 0.89 6.08 -10.46
C GLN A 76 1.01 4.61 -10.86
N GLY A 77 0.67 4.32 -12.11
CA GLY A 77 0.81 3.02 -12.74
C GLY A 77 2.04 2.91 -13.62
N ASN A 78 2.25 1.75 -14.23
CA ASN A 78 3.39 1.41 -15.08
C ASN A 78 4.76 1.65 -14.43
N MET A 79 4.85 1.60 -13.11
CA MET A 79 6.09 1.83 -12.39
C MET A 79 6.96 0.57 -12.35
N SER A 80 8.21 0.71 -12.78
CA SER A 80 9.23 -0.32 -12.55
C SER A 80 9.65 -0.35 -11.06
N PRO A 81 10.31 -1.43 -10.60
CA PRO A 81 10.89 -1.49 -9.25
C PRO A 81 11.82 -0.31 -8.93
N ARG A 82 12.57 0.15 -9.92
CA ARG A 82 13.47 1.30 -9.78
C ARG A 82 12.70 2.62 -9.65
N ASP A 83 11.62 2.78 -10.41
CA ASP A 83 10.79 3.98 -10.34
C ASP A 83 10.14 4.11 -8.97
N LYS A 84 9.61 3.00 -8.42
CA LYS A 84 9.06 2.98 -7.05
C LYS A 84 10.11 3.39 -6.01
N ALA A 85 11.32 2.84 -6.08
CA ALA A 85 12.40 3.19 -5.17
C ALA A 85 12.84 4.66 -5.31
N SER A 86 12.87 5.18 -6.55
CA SER A 86 13.19 6.59 -6.82
C SER A 86 12.11 7.52 -6.29
N ALA A 87 10.85 7.16 -6.44
CA ALA A 87 9.72 7.93 -5.89
C ALA A 87 9.76 8.00 -4.35
N VAL A 88 10.08 6.88 -3.69
CA VAL A 88 10.28 6.85 -2.23
C VAL A 88 11.38 7.81 -1.81
N LYS A 89 12.54 7.78 -2.50
CA LYS A 89 13.67 8.69 -2.20
C LYS A 89 13.30 10.16 -2.40
N LEU A 90 12.59 10.47 -3.49
CA LEU A 90 12.13 11.83 -3.77
C LEU A 90 11.21 12.35 -2.67
N LEU A 91 10.30 11.52 -2.16
CA LEU A 91 9.45 11.90 -1.03
C LEU A 91 10.27 12.18 0.23
N GLN A 92 11.32 11.39 0.50
CA GLN A 92 12.22 11.59 1.62
C GLN A 92 13.05 12.87 1.48
N GLU A 93 13.57 13.16 0.28
CA GLU A 93 14.31 14.39 -0.03
C GLU A 93 13.45 15.65 0.19
N ASN A 94 12.14 15.53 0.00
CA ASN A 94 11.16 16.58 0.31
C ASN A 94 10.80 16.65 1.81
N GLY A 95 11.54 15.98 2.68
CA GLY A 95 11.38 16.03 4.13
C GLY A 95 10.29 15.11 4.70
N ASN A 96 9.74 14.19 3.89
CA ASN A 96 8.72 13.26 4.37
C ASN A 96 9.34 12.01 5.00
N VAL A 97 8.66 11.48 6.02
CA VAL A 97 8.93 10.13 6.53
C VAL A 97 8.03 9.16 5.76
N VAL A 98 8.65 8.23 5.04
CA VAL A 98 7.95 7.34 4.12
C VAL A 98 7.86 5.94 4.71
N ALA A 99 6.63 5.42 4.82
CA ALA A 99 6.35 4.02 5.05
C ALA A 99 5.97 3.34 3.73
N MET A 100 6.62 2.24 3.38
CA MET A 100 6.32 1.46 2.18
C MET A 100 5.67 0.14 2.56
N VAL A 101 4.63 -0.24 1.83
CA VAL A 101 3.97 -1.55 1.95
C VAL A 101 4.04 -2.25 0.60
N GLY A 102 4.48 -3.49 0.58
CA GLY A 102 4.59 -4.27 -0.65
C GLY A 102 4.50 -5.77 -0.38
N ASP A 103 4.25 -6.55 -1.43
CA ASP A 103 4.05 -8.00 -1.34
C ASP A 103 4.95 -8.80 -2.31
N GLY A 104 5.58 -8.13 -3.26
CA GLY A 104 6.31 -8.79 -4.34
C GLY A 104 7.81 -8.53 -4.35
N VAL A 105 8.52 -9.35 -5.14
CA VAL A 105 9.95 -9.18 -5.45
C VAL A 105 10.22 -7.79 -6.04
N ASN A 106 9.26 -7.28 -6.82
CA ASN A 106 9.34 -5.97 -7.48
C ASN A 106 9.30 -4.80 -6.49
N ASP A 107 8.85 -5.01 -5.26
CA ASP A 107 8.77 -3.98 -4.23
C ASP A 107 10.02 -3.93 -3.33
N ALA A 108 10.87 -4.96 -3.36
CA ALA A 108 12.05 -5.07 -2.51
C ALA A 108 12.97 -3.82 -2.57
N PRO A 109 13.27 -3.21 -3.74
CA PRO A 109 14.06 -1.98 -3.80
C PRO A 109 13.39 -0.79 -3.11
N ALA A 110 12.07 -0.64 -3.22
CA ALA A 110 11.31 0.43 -2.59
C ALA A 110 11.14 0.19 -1.08
N LEU A 111 10.91 -1.07 -0.66
CA LEU A 111 10.88 -1.47 0.76
C LEU A 111 12.20 -1.14 1.45
N THR A 112 13.33 -1.45 0.81
CA THR A 112 14.67 -1.15 1.33
C THR A 112 14.95 0.36 1.39
N ALA A 113 14.42 1.14 0.44
CA ALA A 113 14.63 2.59 0.39
C ALA A 113 13.83 3.37 1.41
N ALA A 114 12.69 2.84 1.88
CA ALA A 114 11.79 3.54 2.79
C ALA A 114 12.35 3.67 4.22
N ASN A 115 11.86 4.66 4.98
CA ASN A 115 12.22 4.82 6.38
C ASN A 115 11.67 3.68 7.24
N VAL A 116 10.47 3.20 6.91
CA VAL A 116 9.84 2.03 7.51
C VAL A 116 9.20 1.23 6.40
N SER A 117 9.28 -0.08 6.44
CA SER A 117 8.71 -0.93 5.42
C SER A 117 7.97 -2.14 6.00
N PHE A 118 6.89 -2.51 5.32
CA PHE A 118 6.03 -3.61 5.70
C PHE A 118 5.85 -4.55 4.50
N ALA A 119 6.15 -5.84 4.69
CA ALA A 119 5.82 -6.86 3.72
C ALA A 119 4.52 -7.58 4.11
N MET A 120 3.74 -8.01 3.13
CA MET A 120 2.61 -8.92 3.38
C MET A 120 3.12 -10.34 3.63
N HIS A 121 2.49 -11.09 4.54
CA HIS A 121 2.95 -12.43 4.96
C HIS A 121 3.06 -13.43 3.80
N ASP A 122 2.09 -13.40 2.88
CA ASP A 122 2.12 -14.28 1.69
C ASP A 122 2.89 -13.65 0.51
N GLY A 123 3.58 -12.54 0.76
CA GLY A 123 4.48 -11.93 -0.21
C GLY A 123 5.72 -12.80 -0.45
N ALA A 124 6.45 -12.48 -1.52
CA ALA A 124 7.69 -13.17 -1.84
C ALA A 124 8.70 -13.06 -0.69
N ASP A 125 9.46 -14.13 -0.43
CA ASP A 125 10.49 -14.17 0.61
C ASP A 125 11.44 -12.97 0.56
N VAL A 126 11.79 -12.53 -0.66
CA VAL A 126 12.65 -11.35 -0.86
C VAL A 126 12.01 -10.07 -0.30
N ALA A 127 10.69 -9.89 -0.45
CA ALA A 127 9.99 -8.75 0.11
C ALA A 127 9.98 -8.79 1.64
N GLN A 128 9.75 -9.97 2.24
CA GLN A 128 9.77 -10.17 3.69
C GLN A 128 11.16 -9.87 4.29
N HIS A 129 12.22 -10.33 3.63
CA HIS A 129 13.60 -10.05 4.07
C HIS A 129 14.03 -8.58 3.88
N SER A 130 13.37 -7.85 2.97
CA SER A 130 13.65 -6.44 2.68
C SER A 130 12.85 -5.47 3.55
N ALA A 131 11.86 -5.96 4.31
CA ALA A 131 10.96 -5.15 5.11
C ALA A 131 11.39 -5.06 6.58
N SER A 132 11.03 -3.95 7.24
CA SER A 132 11.24 -3.74 8.67
C SER A 132 10.32 -4.61 9.53
N ALA A 133 9.14 -4.96 9.00
CA ALA A 133 8.15 -5.80 9.66
C ALA A 133 7.29 -6.54 8.63
N THR A 134 6.69 -7.66 9.04
CA THR A 134 5.77 -8.44 8.22
C THR A 134 4.34 -8.35 8.77
N LEU A 135 3.39 -8.03 7.90
CA LEU A 135 1.97 -8.03 8.23
C LEU A 135 1.42 -9.45 8.03
N MET A 136 0.91 -10.04 9.11
CA MET A 136 0.49 -11.46 9.13
C MET A 136 -0.84 -11.75 8.42
N GLN A 137 -1.59 -10.73 8.07
CA GLN A 137 -2.84 -10.83 7.31
C GLN A 137 -2.76 -9.92 6.09
N HIS A 138 -3.43 -10.30 5.01
CA HIS A 138 -3.57 -9.47 3.81
C HIS A 138 -4.56 -8.32 4.01
N SER A 139 -4.29 -7.46 4.99
CA SER A 139 -5.17 -6.34 5.31
C SER A 139 -4.38 -5.09 5.64
N VAL A 140 -4.74 -3.99 4.97
CA VAL A 140 -4.19 -2.67 5.25
C VAL A 140 -4.56 -2.18 6.67
N ASN A 141 -5.62 -2.74 7.28
CA ASN A 141 -5.97 -2.45 8.66
C ASN A 141 -4.86 -2.82 9.65
N GLN A 142 -4.12 -3.91 9.40
CA GLN A 142 -2.98 -4.25 10.24
C GLN A 142 -1.89 -3.17 10.27
N LEU A 143 -1.68 -2.49 9.15
CA LEU A 143 -0.77 -1.33 9.10
C LEU A 143 -1.27 -0.23 10.04
N VAL A 144 -2.57 0.08 9.99
CA VAL A 144 -3.18 1.09 10.87
C VAL A 144 -3.04 0.69 12.33
N ASP A 145 -3.29 -0.58 12.67
CA ASP A 145 -3.15 -1.09 14.02
C ASP A 145 -1.69 -1.07 14.50
N ALA A 146 -0.74 -1.40 13.63
CA ALA A 146 0.69 -1.29 13.93
C ALA A 146 1.11 0.16 14.26
N LEU A 147 0.60 1.14 13.51
CA LEU A 147 0.83 2.56 13.78
C LEU A 147 0.25 2.99 15.13
N LEU A 148 -0.98 2.55 15.47
CA LEU A 148 -1.62 2.85 16.74
C LEU A 148 -0.83 2.25 17.92
N ILE A 149 -0.44 0.98 17.81
CA ILE A 149 0.38 0.29 18.83
C ILE A 149 1.71 1.03 19.01
N SER A 150 2.39 1.39 17.92
CA SER A 150 3.65 2.13 17.96
C SER A 150 3.50 3.47 18.69
N ARG A 151 2.45 4.24 18.38
CA ARG A 151 2.16 5.53 19.06
C ARG A 151 1.87 5.34 20.55
N ALA A 152 1.07 4.33 20.91
CA ALA A 152 0.76 4.02 22.31
C ALA A 152 2.02 3.61 23.09
N THR A 153 2.86 2.78 22.49
CA THR A 153 4.14 2.35 23.07
C THR A 153 5.08 3.52 23.31
N LEU A 154 5.25 4.41 22.30
CA LEU A 154 6.06 5.62 22.47
C LEU A 154 5.53 6.54 23.56
N LYS A 155 4.20 6.69 23.68
CA LYS A 155 3.59 7.45 24.76
C LYS A 155 3.94 6.87 26.12
N ASN A 156 3.81 5.55 26.29
CA ASN A 156 4.16 4.87 27.52
C ASN A 156 5.66 5.01 27.88
N ILE A 157 6.54 4.86 26.89
CA ILE A 157 7.99 5.05 27.09
C ILE A 157 8.28 6.46 27.57
N LYS A 158 7.69 7.49 26.94
CA LYS A 158 7.87 8.90 27.38
C LYS A 158 7.34 9.14 28.78
N GLN A 159 6.19 8.58 29.13
CA GLN A 159 5.63 8.68 30.48
C GLN A 159 6.53 8.02 31.53
N ASN A 160 6.98 6.78 31.28
CA ASN A 160 7.86 6.07 32.18
C ASN A 160 9.18 6.81 32.40
N LEU A 161 9.78 7.35 31.32
CA LEU A 161 11.01 8.14 31.39
C LEU A 161 10.80 9.44 32.19
N PHE A 162 9.67 10.10 31.99
CA PHE A 162 9.30 11.31 32.74
C PHE A 162 9.17 11.02 34.23
N PHE A 163 8.47 9.97 34.64
CA PHE A 163 8.33 9.57 36.03
C PHE A 163 9.68 9.16 36.65
N ALA A 164 10.49 8.40 35.93
CA ALA A 164 11.82 8.03 36.39
C ALA A 164 12.71 9.28 36.63
N PHE A 165 12.63 10.26 35.72
CA PHE A 165 13.35 11.52 35.88
C PHE A 165 12.87 12.32 37.08
N ILE A 166 11.56 12.51 37.23
CA ILE A 166 10.97 13.21 38.39
C ILE A 166 11.35 12.54 39.70
N TYR A 167 11.27 11.20 39.78
CA TYR A 167 11.64 10.45 40.98
C TYR A 167 13.10 10.72 41.37
N ASN A 168 14.01 10.71 40.40
CA ASN A 168 15.42 11.03 40.68
C ASN A 168 15.65 12.50 41.11
N VAL A 169 14.90 13.46 40.56
CA VAL A 169 15.02 14.88 40.93
C VAL A 169 14.43 15.19 42.32
N LEU A 170 13.33 14.54 42.68
CA LEU A 170 12.65 14.76 43.97
C LEU A 170 13.15 13.85 45.08
N GLY A 171 13.85 12.76 44.74
CA GLY A 171 14.33 11.76 45.70
C GLY A 171 15.78 11.95 46.12
N ILE A 172 16.47 12.96 45.57
CA ILE A 172 17.77 13.45 46.01
C ILE A 172 17.54 14.79 46.71
#